data_8e41f0774ae8665e5119371abe7a50c3
#
_entry.id   8e41f0774ae8665e5119371abe7a50c3
#
_cell.length_a   1.000
_cell.length_b   1.000
_cell.length_c   1.000
_cell.angle_alpha   90.00
_cell.angle_beta   90.00
_cell.angle_gamma   90.00
#
_symmetry.space_group_name_H-M   'P 1'
#
loop_
_entity.id
_entity.type
_entity.pdbx_description
1 polymer ?
#
loop_
_entity_poly.entity_id
_entity_poly.type
_entity_poly.pdbx_seq_one_letter_code
_entity_poly.pdbx_strand_id
1 'polypeptide(L)'
;MEKKVFRYEKLKRCTCTLYMTEACNLNCIYCYEHIKGKAVMPLDIAQTGIKSTFERAIKEGIDYVEILFHGGEPFMAFPQIKEICEWLWAQTWPTKYICYATTNGTLIHGAIKDWLLMNKEKFVIGLSLDGTREMHNRNRSNSYDKIDINFFKDNWPEQGVKMTPSPGTLSSLAEGVIHIHELGFSRNNCTFASGVAWDKDEFGHPIDYKQLLQEQLMKLALYYLNHPDIQPIDVLNIKFLTVAAGMGSLHDKLCGAGTIMRCWTPDGQCLPCHLFYEVSKEKGIKTDNIDLSSPCHLSDTRCKGCILEPVCPTCYGGNFITYGDISKRDPYTCMITKIRTLAGSWMVGQMLESPEKYNALKDFSDEELAMTAKGVILTQSFLEDTGFMKELRHE
;
A
#
# COMPACT_ATOMS: atom_id res chain seq x y z
N MET A 1 26.88 21.39 -17.68
CA MET A 1 26.17 20.09 -17.61
C MET A 1 24.73 20.39 -17.25
N GLU A 2 23.84 20.35 -18.22
CA GLU A 2 22.41 20.55 -17.98
C GLU A 2 21.90 19.43 -17.07
N LYS A 3 21.41 19.80 -15.88
CA LYS A 3 20.65 18.89 -15.02
C LYS A 3 19.43 18.45 -15.82
N LYS A 4 19.39 17.19 -16.27
CA LYS A 4 18.17 16.56 -16.76
C LYS A 4 17.20 16.52 -15.61
N VAL A 5 16.32 17.50 -15.54
CA VAL A 5 15.11 17.45 -14.75
C VAL A 5 14.28 16.32 -15.35
N PHE A 6 14.38 15.12 -14.80
CA PHE A 6 13.38 14.12 -15.02
C PHE A 6 12.10 14.63 -14.33
N ARG A 7 11.34 15.47 -15.05
CA ARG A 7 9.91 15.51 -14.82
C ARG A 7 9.46 14.06 -15.01
N TYR A 8 9.11 13.39 -13.92
CA TYR A 8 8.20 12.27 -13.97
C TYR A 8 6.90 12.85 -14.56
N GLU A 9 6.78 12.87 -15.87
CA GLU A 9 5.48 12.83 -16.48
C GLU A 9 4.84 11.62 -15.82
N LYS A 10 3.79 11.86 -15.03
CA LYS A 10 3.08 10.80 -14.33
C LYS A 10 2.52 9.91 -15.43
N LEU A 11 3.23 8.81 -15.75
CA LEU A 11 2.73 7.79 -16.68
C LEU A 11 1.33 7.43 -16.22
N LYS A 12 0.36 7.66 -17.09
CA LYS A 12 -1.01 7.24 -16.83
C LYS A 12 -1.02 5.73 -16.81
N ARG A 13 -1.36 5.15 -15.68
CA ARG A 13 -1.38 3.70 -15.50
C ARG A 13 -2.75 3.21 -15.05
N CYS A 14 -3.08 1.96 -15.38
CA CYS A 14 -4.20 1.26 -14.79
C CYS A 14 -3.82 -0.15 -14.42
N THR A 15 -4.55 -0.71 -13.44
CA THR A 15 -4.30 -2.03 -12.89
C THR A 15 -5.49 -2.95 -13.16
N CYS A 16 -5.22 -4.07 -13.82
CA CYS A 16 -6.11 -5.23 -13.87
C CYS A 16 -5.73 -6.18 -12.74
N THR A 17 -6.51 -6.23 -11.69
CA THR A 17 -6.31 -7.22 -10.63
C THR A 17 -7.09 -8.47 -10.98
N LEU A 18 -6.41 -9.60 -11.04
CA LEU A 18 -7.00 -10.94 -11.17
C LEU A 18 -6.99 -11.60 -9.79
N TYR A 19 -8.16 -11.87 -9.22
CA TYR A 19 -8.26 -12.57 -7.96
C TYR A 19 -8.10 -14.08 -8.19
N MET A 20 -6.85 -14.55 -8.15
CA MET A 20 -6.46 -15.88 -8.62
C MET A 20 -7.06 -17.02 -7.83
N THR A 21 -7.14 -16.87 -6.50
CA THR A 21 -7.67 -17.93 -5.64
C THR A 21 -8.09 -17.39 -4.28
N GLU A 22 -9.09 -18.02 -3.67
CA GLU A 22 -9.48 -17.79 -2.28
C GLU A 22 -8.59 -18.56 -1.30
N ALA A 23 -7.83 -19.53 -1.80
CA ALA A 23 -6.97 -20.34 -0.94
C ALA A 23 -5.73 -19.56 -0.49
N CYS A 24 -5.34 -19.75 0.75
CA CYS A 24 -4.11 -19.27 1.32
C CYS A 24 -3.53 -20.33 2.26
N ASN A 25 -2.24 -20.56 2.19
CA ASN A 25 -1.53 -21.49 3.07
C ASN A 25 -1.11 -20.88 4.41
N LEU A 26 -1.42 -19.59 4.65
CA LEU A 26 -1.21 -18.89 5.92
C LEU A 26 -2.54 -18.39 6.50
N ASN A 27 -2.52 -18.11 7.81
CA ASN A 27 -3.62 -17.51 8.54
C ASN A 27 -3.11 -16.29 9.33
N CYS A 28 -2.80 -15.20 8.61
CA CYS A 28 -2.27 -13.97 9.22
C CYS A 28 -3.32 -13.34 10.14
N ILE A 29 -2.91 -12.88 11.33
CA ILE A 29 -3.82 -12.38 12.37
C ILE A 29 -4.63 -11.14 11.98
N TYR A 30 -4.16 -10.38 11.01
CA TYR A 30 -4.80 -9.15 10.49
C TYR A 30 -5.41 -9.33 9.09
N CYS A 31 -5.47 -10.57 8.59
CA CYS A 31 -5.93 -10.80 7.22
C CYS A 31 -7.37 -10.33 7.05
N TYR A 32 -7.60 -9.47 6.08
CA TYR A 32 -8.94 -9.00 5.72
C TYR A 32 -9.72 -10.04 4.89
N GLU A 33 -9.04 -11.04 4.34
CA GLU A 33 -9.65 -12.16 3.63
C GLU A 33 -9.99 -13.26 4.63
N HIS A 34 -11.21 -13.20 5.17
CA HIS A 34 -11.69 -14.17 6.16
C HIS A 34 -12.18 -15.45 5.50
N ILE A 35 -12.63 -15.38 4.24
CA ILE A 35 -13.13 -16.54 3.48
C ILE A 35 -11.95 -17.24 2.83
N LYS A 36 -11.60 -18.41 3.35
CA LYS A 36 -10.59 -19.30 2.75
C LYS A 36 -11.29 -20.38 1.94
N GLY A 37 -11.70 -20.04 0.73
CA GLY A 37 -12.39 -20.96 -0.18
C GLY A 37 -11.45 -21.73 -1.11
N LYS A 38 -12.04 -22.33 -2.17
CA LYS A 38 -11.32 -23.11 -3.18
C LYS A 38 -11.50 -22.56 -4.59
N ALA A 39 -12.19 -21.42 -4.74
CA ALA A 39 -12.36 -20.82 -6.06
C ALA A 39 -10.99 -20.44 -6.65
N VAL A 40 -10.84 -20.70 -7.94
CA VAL A 40 -9.64 -20.40 -8.72
C VAL A 40 -10.07 -19.69 -9.99
N MET A 41 -9.31 -18.68 -10.41
CA MET A 41 -9.57 -17.88 -11.60
C MET A 41 -9.58 -18.73 -12.88
N PRO A 42 -10.70 -18.82 -13.61
CA PRO A 42 -10.76 -19.45 -14.92
C PRO A 42 -10.01 -18.62 -15.98
N LEU A 43 -9.41 -19.29 -16.97
CA LEU A 43 -8.65 -18.63 -18.03
C LEU A 43 -9.51 -17.66 -18.84
N ASP A 44 -10.72 -18.04 -19.21
CA ASP A 44 -11.64 -17.22 -20.02
C ASP A 44 -12.07 -15.93 -19.30
N ILE A 45 -12.28 -16.00 -17.99
CA ILE A 45 -12.58 -14.82 -17.16
C ILE A 45 -11.34 -13.91 -17.07
N ALA A 46 -10.15 -14.48 -16.84
CA ALA A 46 -8.92 -13.71 -16.85
C ALA A 46 -8.67 -13.03 -18.20
N GLN A 47 -8.89 -13.73 -19.31
CA GLN A 47 -8.79 -13.19 -20.67
C GLN A 47 -9.77 -12.03 -20.89
N THR A 48 -11.01 -12.16 -20.43
CA THR A 48 -12.02 -11.11 -20.49
C THR A 48 -11.58 -9.87 -19.74
N GLY A 49 -11.11 -10.04 -18.50
CA GLY A 49 -10.63 -8.94 -17.66
C GLY A 49 -9.43 -8.21 -18.24
N ILE A 50 -8.46 -8.95 -18.76
CA ILE A 50 -7.27 -8.40 -19.41
C ILE A 50 -7.64 -7.63 -20.67
N LYS A 51 -8.44 -8.22 -21.59
CA LYS A 51 -8.89 -7.56 -22.82
C LYS A 51 -9.65 -6.26 -22.51
N SER A 52 -10.63 -6.32 -21.60
CA SER A 52 -11.39 -5.14 -21.17
C SER A 52 -10.49 -4.04 -20.61
N THR A 53 -9.42 -4.41 -19.89
CA THR A 53 -8.46 -3.43 -19.36
C THR A 53 -7.64 -2.77 -20.46
N PHE A 54 -7.19 -3.51 -21.46
CA PHE A 54 -6.47 -2.93 -22.61
C PHE A 54 -7.38 -2.06 -23.48
N GLU A 55 -8.63 -2.46 -23.73
CA GLU A 55 -9.63 -1.64 -24.40
C GLU A 55 -9.85 -0.30 -23.68
N ARG A 56 -9.98 -0.35 -22.36
CA ARG A 56 -10.07 0.86 -21.53
C ARG A 56 -8.79 1.69 -21.62
N ALA A 57 -7.62 1.06 -21.58
CA ALA A 57 -6.34 1.76 -21.68
C ALA A 57 -6.22 2.57 -22.98
N ILE A 58 -6.66 2.02 -24.10
CA ILE A 58 -6.71 2.73 -25.39
C ILE A 58 -7.66 3.93 -25.31
N LYS A 59 -8.89 3.70 -24.82
CA LYS A 59 -9.93 4.72 -24.73
C LYS A 59 -9.53 5.91 -23.85
N GLU A 60 -8.82 5.65 -22.75
CA GLU A 60 -8.45 6.65 -21.74
C GLU A 60 -7.03 7.22 -21.95
N GLY A 61 -6.29 6.77 -22.97
CA GLY A 61 -4.92 7.18 -23.24
C GLY A 61 -3.98 6.80 -22.08
N ILE A 62 -4.05 5.55 -21.63
CA ILE A 62 -3.20 4.98 -20.58
C ILE A 62 -1.87 4.53 -21.17
N ASP A 63 -0.76 4.90 -20.56
CA ASP A 63 0.59 4.59 -21.05
C ASP A 63 1.06 3.20 -20.66
N TYR A 64 0.52 2.65 -19.53
CA TYR A 64 1.03 1.43 -18.92
C TYR A 64 -0.06 0.63 -18.19
N VAL A 65 -0.11 -0.67 -18.45
CA VAL A 65 -1.05 -1.60 -17.80
C VAL A 65 -0.31 -2.51 -16.82
N GLU A 66 -0.80 -2.59 -15.60
CA GLU A 66 -0.32 -3.52 -14.58
C GLU A 66 -1.30 -4.68 -14.47
N ILE A 67 -0.84 -5.91 -14.69
CA ILE A 67 -1.63 -7.13 -14.47
C ILE A 67 -1.21 -7.71 -13.11
N LEU A 68 -2.05 -7.50 -12.11
CA LEU A 68 -1.81 -7.95 -10.73
C LEU A 68 -2.47 -9.30 -10.48
N PHE A 69 -1.68 -10.31 -10.19
CA PHE A 69 -2.14 -11.60 -9.69
C PHE A 69 -2.27 -11.52 -8.18
N HIS A 70 -3.51 -11.57 -7.69
CA HIS A 70 -3.88 -11.39 -6.29
C HIS A 70 -4.71 -12.59 -5.78
N GLY A 71 -5.12 -12.56 -4.52
CA GLY A 71 -5.96 -13.57 -3.88
C GLY A 71 -5.50 -13.85 -2.46
N GLY A 72 -5.87 -14.98 -1.88
CA GLY A 72 -5.34 -15.43 -0.60
C GLY A 72 -3.81 -15.55 -0.66
N GLU A 73 -3.32 -16.57 -1.37
CA GLU A 73 -1.93 -16.66 -1.84
C GLU A 73 -1.93 -17.00 -3.32
N PRO A 74 -1.52 -16.07 -4.21
CA PRO A 74 -1.67 -16.28 -5.65
C PRO A 74 -0.92 -17.51 -6.17
N PHE A 75 0.23 -17.86 -5.60
CA PHE A 75 1.01 -19.02 -6.04
C PHE A 75 0.42 -20.37 -5.64
N MET A 76 -0.65 -20.42 -4.86
CA MET A 76 -1.48 -21.63 -4.73
C MET A 76 -2.23 -21.98 -6.03
N ALA A 77 -2.42 -20.98 -6.92
CA ALA A 77 -2.96 -21.14 -8.26
C ALA A 77 -1.88 -21.00 -9.34
N PHE A 78 -0.65 -21.45 -9.07
CA PHE A 78 0.48 -21.29 -9.98
C PHE A 78 0.25 -21.88 -11.39
N PRO A 79 -0.38 -23.06 -11.57
CA PRO A 79 -0.69 -23.56 -12.90
C PRO A 79 -1.53 -22.57 -13.74
N GLN A 80 -2.53 -21.95 -13.11
CA GLN A 80 -3.39 -20.96 -13.77
C GLN A 80 -2.64 -19.64 -14.05
N ILE A 81 -1.78 -19.19 -13.11
CA ILE A 81 -0.92 -18.03 -13.36
C ILE A 81 -0.06 -18.27 -14.61
N LYS A 82 0.57 -19.45 -14.70
CA LYS A 82 1.40 -19.82 -15.82
C LYS A 82 0.61 -19.82 -17.14
N GLU A 83 -0.55 -20.47 -17.17
CA GLU A 83 -1.42 -20.55 -18.34
C GLU A 83 -1.88 -19.16 -18.81
N ILE A 84 -2.30 -18.29 -17.88
CA ILE A 84 -2.70 -16.92 -18.19
C ILE A 84 -1.52 -16.11 -18.75
N CYS A 85 -0.33 -16.23 -18.16
CA CYS A 85 0.86 -15.55 -18.63
C CYS A 85 1.30 -16.04 -20.01
N GLU A 86 1.31 -17.34 -20.27
CA GLU A 86 1.64 -17.91 -21.57
C GLU A 86 0.69 -17.41 -22.65
N TRP A 87 -0.62 -17.39 -22.36
CA TRP A 87 -1.60 -16.80 -23.29
C TRP A 87 -1.36 -15.30 -23.49
N LEU A 88 -1.17 -14.53 -22.42
CA LEU A 88 -0.97 -13.08 -22.46
C LEU A 88 0.28 -12.71 -23.29
N TRP A 89 1.39 -13.42 -23.08
CA TRP A 89 2.66 -13.15 -23.75
C TRP A 89 2.69 -13.59 -25.21
N ALA A 90 1.79 -14.47 -25.62
CA ALA A 90 1.60 -14.86 -27.02
C ALA A 90 0.82 -13.85 -27.84
N GLN A 91 0.23 -12.83 -27.20
CA GLN A 91 -0.55 -11.78 -27.87
C GLN A 91 0.30 -10.52 -28.12
N THR A 92 -0.14 -9.69 -29.06
CA THR A 92 0.36 -8.32 -29.23
C THR A 92 -0.60 -7.35 -28.61
N TRP A 93 -0.12 -6.52 -27.68
CA TRP A 93 -0.92 -5.55 -26.97
C TRP A 93 -0.54 -4.12 -27.37
N PRO A 94 -1.52 -3.21 -27.44
CA PRO A 94 -1.28 -1.84 -27.92
C PRO A 94 -0.58 -0.95 -26.86
N THR A 95 -0.59 -1.37 -25.60
CA THR A 95 -0.05 -0.61 -24.47
C THR A 95 1.01 -1.46 -23.76
N LYS A 96 2.07 -0.83 -23.27
CA LYS A 96 3.09 -1.50 -22.45
C LYS A 96 2.45 -2.06 -21.18
N TYR A 97 2.94 -3.19 -20.72
CA TYR A 97 2.43 -3.84 -19.51
C TYR A 97 3.49 -4.61 -18.75
N ILE A 98 3.17 -4.95 -17.50
CA ILE A 98 3.92 -5.85 -16.64
C ILE A 98 2.96 -6.77 -15.89
N CYS A 99 3.38 -8.02 -15.68
CA CYS A 99 2.74 -8.93 -14.75
C CYS A 99 3.43 -8.82 -13.39
N TYR A 100 2.63 -8.79 -12.31
CA TYR A 100 3.22 -8.85 -10.98
C TYR A 100 2.31 -9.54 -9.97
N ALA A 101 2.92 -10.02 -8.88
CA ALA A 101 2.19 -10.55 -7.74
C ALA A 101 2.87 -10.12 -6.43
N THR A 102 2.07 -9.98 -5.38
CA THR A 102 2.59 -9.94 -4.01
C THR A 102 2.35 -11.31 -3.40
N THR A 103 3.38 -11.91 -2.82
CA THR A 103 3.32 -13.26 -2.24
C THR A 103 3.81 -13.28 -0.80
N ASN A 104 3.33 -14.24 -0.02
CA ASN A 104 3.88 -14.52 1.30
C ASN A 104 5.26 -15.22 1.24
N GLY A 105 5.73 -15.59 0.06
CA GLY A 105 7.05 -16.12 -0.22
C GLY A 105 7.25 -17.60 0.10
N THR A 106 6.36 -18.23 0.85
CA THR A 106 6.57 -19.60 1.35
C THR A 106 6.50 -20.70 0.28
N LEU A 107 5.87 -20.41 -0.86
CA LEU A 107 5.73 -21.34 -1.99
C LEU A 107 6.76 -21.12 -3.09
N ILE A 108 7.64 -20.12 -2.94
CA ILE A 108 8.63 -19.77 -3.96
C ILE A 108 9.84 -20.71 -3.89
N HIS A 109 9.65 -21.92 -4.38
CA HIS A 109 10.68 -22.96 -4.48
C HIS A 109 10.41 -23.87 -5.68
N GLY A 110 11.37 -24.75 -6.04
CA GLY A 110 11.26 -25.73 -7.13
C GLY A 110 10.78 -25.08 -8.43
N ALA A 111 9.80 -25.70 -9.09
CA ALA A 111 9.31 -25.29 -10.40
C ALA A 111 8.77 -23.84 -10.44
N ILE A 112 8.22 -23.34 -9.33
CA ILE A 112 7.76 -21.94 -9.25
C ILE A 112 8.96 -20.99 -9.31
N LYS A 113 10.00 -21.27 -8.51
CA LYS A 113 11.24 -20.49 -8.49
C LYS A 113 11.92 -20.47 -9.85
N ASP A 114 12.03 -21.63 -10.49
CA ASP A 114 12.65 -21.78 -11.82
C ASP A 114 11.87 -21.01 -12.89
N TRP A 115 10.55 -21.09 -12.88
CA TRP A 115 9.70 -20.36 -13.82
C TRP A 115 9.81 -18.84 -13.63
N LEU A 116 9.86 -18.36 -12.38
CA LEU A 116 10.04 -16.93 -12.06
C LEU A 116 11.40 -16.43 -12.56
N LEU A 117 12.48 -17.20 -12.38
CA LEU A 117 13.80 -16.84 -12.90
C LEU A 117 13.84 -16.73 -14.42
N MET A 118 13.21 -17.67 -15.11
CA MET A 118 13.12 -17.65 -16.59
C MET A 118 12.32 -16.46 -17.11
N ASN A 119 11.39 -15.93 -16.33
CA ASN A 119 10.46 -14.89 -16.76
C ASN A 119 10.60 -13.57 -15.96
N LYS A 120 11.70 -13.36 -15.25
CA LYS A 120 11.86 -12.23 -14.31
C LYS A 120 11.71 -10.84 -14.93
N GLU A 121 11.93 -10.70 -16.23
CA GLU A 121 11.75 -9.45 -16.97
C GLU A 121 10.28 -9.17 -17.34
N LYS A 122 9.43 -10.20 -17.31
CA LYS A 122 8.02 -10.14 -17.67
C LYS A 122 7.09 -10.26 -16.46
N PHE A 123 7.58 -10.89 -15.39
CA PHE A 123 6.83 -11.15 -14.17
C PHE A 123 7.65 -10.75 -12.95
N VAL A 124 7.13 -9.79 -12.22
CA VAL A 124 7.76 -9.23 -11.02
C VAL A 124 7.05 -9.71 -9.77
N ILE A 125 7.78 -10.03 -8.72
CA ILE A 125 7.18 -10.41 -7.43
C ILE A 125 7.64 -9.49 -6.29
N GLY A 126 6.68 -9.11 -5.44
CA GLY A 126 6.93 -8.43 -4.18
C GLY A 126 6.75 -9.39 -3.01
N LEU A 127 7.59 -9.26 -2.00
CA LEU A 127 7.53 -10.08 -0.79
C LEU A 127 6.70 -9.41 0.28
N SER A 128 5.81 -10.17 0.93
CA SER A 128 5.19 -9.76 2.20
C SER A 128 6.10 -10.15 3.37
N LEU A 129 6.68 -9.15 4.04
CA LEU A 129 7.60 -9.36 5.15
C LEU A 129 7.32 -8.33 6.27
N ASP A 130 6.99 -8.80 7.46
CA ASP A 130 6.56 -7.94 8.57
C ASP A 130 7.69 -7.68 9.58
N GLY A 131 8.80 -7.11 9.12
CA GLY A 131 9.90 -6.72 10.01
C GLY A 131 10.77 -7.88 10.46
N THR A 132 11.09 -7.94 11.77
CA THR A 132 11.93 -8.98 12.34
C THR A 132 11.27 -10.36 12.28
N ARG A 133 12.07 -11.40 12.51
CA ARG A 133 11.57 -12.79 12.56
C ARG A 133 10.42 -12.95 13.56
N GLU A 134 10.53 -12.33 14.72
CA GLU A 134 9.55 -12.38 15.80
C GLU A 134 8.25 -11.70 15.36
N MET A 135 8.32 -10.48 14.80
CA MET A 135 7.17 -9.74 14.28
C MET A 135 6.46 -10.52 13.19
N HIS A 136 7.24 -11.01 12.21
CA HIS A 136 6.69 -11.77 11.09
C HIS A 136 6.00 -13.05 11.57
N ASN A 137 6.66 -13.81 12.45
CA ASN A 137 6.12 -15.06 12.97
C ASN A 137 4.84 -14.86 13.77
N ARG A 138 4.77 -13.80 14.58
CA ARG A 138 3.56 -13.42 15.32
C ARG A 138 2.40 -13.10 14.35
N ASN A 139 2.68 -12.33 13.33
CA ASN A 139 1.69 -11.86 12.38
C ASN A 139 1.27 -12.90 11.32
N ARG A 140 2.23 -13.75 10.86
CA ARG A 140 2.09 -14.57 9.64
C ARG A 140 2.37 -16.05 9.86
N SER A 141 1.70 -16.66 10.85
CA SER A 141 1.65 -18.13 11.05
C SER A 141 3.04 -18.79 11.15
N ASN A 142 4.01 -18.16 11.83
CA ASN A 142 5.37 -18.69 11.99
C ASN A 142 6.02 -19.06 10.64
N SER A 143 5.96 -18.18 9.66
CA SER A 143 6.38 -18.49 8.29
C SER A 143 7.74 -17.91 7.88
N TYR A 144 8.41 -17.11 8.73
CA TYR A 144 9.66 -16.41 8.36
C TYR A 144 10.72 -17.34 7.79
N ASP A 145 11.00 -18.44 8.48
CA ASP A 145 12.06 -19.40 8.07
C ASP A 145 11.73 -20.25 6.83
N LYS A 146 10.49 -20.11 6.31
CA LYS A 146 10.06 -20.75 5.06
C LYS A 146 10.31 -19.89 3.82
N ILE A 147 10.83 -18.67 4.02
CA ILE A 147 11.00 -17.68 2.96
C ILE A 147 12.46 -17.59 2.57
N ASP A 148 12.77 -17.76 1.31
CA ASP A 148 14.08 -17.43 0.75
C ASP A 148 14.16 -15.93 0.45
N ILE A 149 14.41 -15.12 1.50
CA ILE A 149 14.42 -13.65 1.44
C ILE A 149 15.44 -13.15 0.40
N ASN A 150 16.62 -13.78 0.33
CA ASN A 150 17.67 -13.39 -0.60
C ASN A 150 17.22 -13.56 -2.06
N PHE A 151 16.40 -14.55 -2.37
CA PHE A 151 15.86 -14.72 -3.71
C PHE A 151 15.12 -13.47 -4.22
N PHE A 152 14.31 -12.85 -3.37
CA PHE A 152 13.58 -11.62 -3.72
C PHE A 152 14.53 -10.45 -3.91
N LYS A 153 15.43 -10.24 -2.95
CA LYS A 153 16.41 -9.15 -2.99
C LYS A 153 17.31 -9.23 -4.23
N ASP A 154 17.83 -10.41 -4.53
CA ASP A 154 18.83 -10.58 -5.58
C ASP A 154 18.22 -10.51 -7.00
N ASN A 155 16.92 -10.82 -7.15
CA ASN A 155 16.27 -10.85 -8.46
C ASN A 155 15.40 -9.63 -8.75
N TRP A 156 14.83 -8.97 -7.72
CA TRP A 156 14.02 -7.78 -7.86
C TRP A 156 14.38 -6.73 -6.79
N PRO A 157 15.62 -6.18 -6.81
CA PRO A 157 16.11 -5.26 -5.78
C PRO A 157 15.29 -3.97 -5.69
N GLU A 158 14.67 -3.56 -6.80
CA GLU A 158 13.83 -2.36 -6.85
C GLU A 158 12.40 -2.59 -6.32
N GLN A 159 12.00 -3.86 -6.12
CA GLN A 159 10.73 -4.19 -5.50
C GLN A 159 10.88 -4.12 -3.98
N GLY A 160 10.04 -3.27 -3.38
CA GLY A 160 9.99 -3.20 -1.94
C GLY A 160 9.29 -4.41 -1.32
N VAL A 161 9.53 -4.62 -0.05
CA VAL A 161 8.71 -5.53 0.76
C VAL A 161 7.41 -4.84 1.15
N LYS A 162 6.37 -5.64 1.38
CA LYS A 162 5.11 -5.19 1.93
C LYS A 162 5.03 -5.59 3.40
N MET A 163 5.07 -4.60 4.28
CA MET A 163 4.99 -4.77 5.73
C MET A 163 3.63 -4.34 6.25
N THR A 164 3.03 -5.15 7.13
CA THR A 164 1.76 -4.83 7.76
C THR A 164 1.90 -4.90 9.28
N PRO A 165 2.20 -3.78 9.95
CA PRO A 165 2.16 -3.72 11.41
C PRO A 165 0.75 -4.00 11.93
N SER A 166 0.68 -4.78 13.02
CA SER A 166 -0.53 -5.04 13.79
C SER A 166 -0.42 -4.41 15.18
N PRO A 167 -1.53 -4.30 15.94
CA PRO A 167 -1.45 -3.82 17.32
C PRO A 167 -0.39 -4.54 18.14
N GLY A 168 -0.35 -5.87 18.06
CA GLY A 168 0.59 -6.69 18.82
C GLY A 168 2.07 -6.56 18.42
N THR A 169 2.38 -5.98 17.27
CA THR A 169 3.77 -5.75 16.81
C THR A 169 4.15 -4.26 16.79
N LEU A 170 3.25 -3.38 17.23
CA LEU A 170 3.47 -1.93 17.17
C LEU A 170 4.68 -1.47 17.96
N SER A 171 4.93 -2.05 19.14
CA SER A 171 6.07 -1.71 20.00
C SER A 171 7.45 -1.97 19.37
N SER A 172 7.51 -2.81 18.32
CA SER A 172 8.74 -3.16 17.59
C SER A 172 8.75 -2.60 16.15
N LEU A 173 7.85 -1.66 15.82
CA LEU A 173 7.74 -1.12 14.47
C LEU A 173 9.06 -0.57 13.93
N ALA A 174 9.77 0.24 14.72
CA ALA A 174 11.03 0.85 14.31
C ALA A 174 12.11 -0.21 14.05
N GLU A 175 12.25 -1.17 14.97
CA GLU A 175 13.18 -2.29 14.81
C GLU A 175 12.88 -3.11 13.54
N GLY A 176 11.61 -3.41 13.30
CA GLY A 176 11.18 -4.16 12.12
C GLY A 176 11.49 -3.45 10.82
N VAL A 177 11.29 -2.13 10.75
CA VAL A 177 11.62 -1.32 9.56
C VAL A 177 13.13 -1.27 9.34
N ILE A 178 13.91 -1.03 10.40
CA ILE A 178 15.37 -1.01 10.33
C ILE A 178 15.90 -2.35 9.87
N HIS A 179 15.39 -3.46 10.43
CA HIS A 179 15.76 -4.81 10.00
C HIS A 179 15.55 -5.04 8.49
N ILE A 180 14.44 -4.56 7.91
CA ILE A 180 14.18 -4.66 6.48
C ILE A 180 15.23 -3.88 5.67
N HIS A 181 15.66 -2.71 6.12
CA HIS A 181 16.76 -1.97 5.48
C HIS A 181 18.10 -2.70 5.61
N GLU A 182 18.40 -3.30 6.77
CA GLU A 182 19.60 -4.11 7.00
C GLU A 182 19.65 -5.37 6.13
N LEU A 183 18.50 -5.96 5.80
CA LEU A 183 18.40 -7.04 4.81
C LEU A 183 18.74 -6.57 3.39
N GLY A 184 18.84 -5.26 3.14
CA GLY A 184 19.21 -4.68 1.86
C GLY A 184 18.03 -4.31 0.95
N PHE A 185 16.79 -4.27 1.46
CA PHE A 185 15.67 -3.75 0.68
C PHE A 185 15.66 -2.22 0.71
N SER A 186 15.70 -1.62 -0.47
CA SER A 186 15.67 -0.16 -0.63
C SER A 186 14.31 0.47 -0.36
N ARG A 187 13.24 -0.33 -0.47
CA ARG A 187 11.85 0.12 -0.28
C ARG A 187 11.10 -0.77 0.68
N ASN A 188 10.33 -0.14 1.55
CA ASN A 188 9.40 -0.81 2.46
C ASN A 188 8.04 -0.08 2.37
N ASN A 189 7.05 -0.76 1.79
CA ASN A 189 5.66 -0.31 1.73
C ASN A 189 4.96 -0.73 3.01
N CYS A 190 4.94 0.16 3.99
CA CYS A 190 4.38 -0.09 5.31
C CYS A 190 2.91 0.35 5.36
N THR A 191 2.01 -0.60 5.54
CA THR A 191 0.57 -0.32 5.64
C THR A 191 0.02 -0.90 6.93
N PHE A 192 -0.54 -0.05 7.80
CA PHE A 192 -1.14 -0.48 9.05
C PHE A 192 -2.33 -1.41 8.81
N ALA A 193 -2.48 -2.44 9.64
CA ALA A 193 -3.60 -3.36 9.57
C ALA A 193 -4.93 -2.60 9.67
N SER A 194 -5.86 -2.90 8.78
CA SER A 194 -7.19 -2.29 8.73
C SER A 194 -8.24 -3.27 9.27
N GLY A 195 -9.34 -2.73 9.82
CA GLY A 195 -10.42 -3.56 10.38
C GLY A 195 -10.07 -4.20 11.73
N VAL A 196 -8.99 -3.77 12.38
CA VAL A 196 -8.56 -4.21 13.71
C VAL A 196 -8.69 -3.09 14.73
N ALA A 197 -8.93 -3.45 16.00
CA ALA A 197 -8.90 -2.50 17.11
C ALA A 197 -7.44 -2.23 17.51
N TRP A 198 -7.01 -0.96 17.49
CA TRP A 198 -5.63 -0.60 17.80
C TRP A 198 -5.38 -0.36 19.28
N ASP A 199 -6.42 -0.27 20.07
CA ASP A 199 -6.38 -0.09 21.54
C ASP A 199 -6.22 -1.40 22.33
N LYS A 200 -6.07 -2.53 21.64
CA LYS A 200 -5.82 -3.85 22.23
C LYS A 200 -5.05 -4.76 21.28
N ASP A 201 -4.31 -5.72 21.85
CA ASP A 201 -3.64 -6.76 21.07
C ASP A 201 -4.60 -7.89 20.65
N GLU A 202 -4.07 -8.88 19.95
CA GLU A 202 -4.83 -10.05 19.48
C GLU A 202 -5.36 -10.96 20.61
N PHE A 203 -4.87 -10.77 21.84
CA PHE A 203 -5.33 -11.45 23.05
C PHE A 203 -6.32 -10.61 23.87
N GLY A 204 -6.58 -9.36 23.43
CA GLY A 204 -7.48 -8.42 24.09
C GLY A 204 -6.84 -7.59 25.21
N HIS A 205 -5.50 -7.63 25.37
CA HIS A 205 -4.82 -6.78 26.35
C HIS A 205 -4.80 -5.33 25.87
N PRO A 206 -5.09 -4.36 26.76
CA PRO A 206 -5.07 -2.95 26.42
C PRO A 206 -3.71 -2.47 25.90
N ILE A 207 -3.73 -1.62 24.89
CA ILE A 207 -2.54 -0.98 24.30
C ILE A 207 -2.77 0.52 24.20
N ASP A 208 -1.85 1.33 24.71
CA ASP A 208 -1.78 2.74 24.32
C ASP A 208 -1.08 2.88 22.96
N TYR A 209 -1.83 2.59 21.90
CA TYR A 209 -1.29 2.64 20.53
C TYR A 209 -0.86 4.03 20.11
N LYS A 210 -1.45 5.11 20.67
CA LYS A 210 -1.11 6.49 20.34
C LYS A 210 0.32 6.80 20.78
N GLN A 211 0.61 6.53 22.05
CA GLN A 211 1.94 6.73 22.63
C GLN A 211 2.96 5.83 21.93
N LEU A 212 2.67 4.53 21.82
CA LEU A 212 3.57 3.57 21.16
C LEU A 212 3.89 3.97 19.73
N LEU A 213 2.87 4.35 18.93
CA LEU A 213 3.07 4.76 17.55
C LEU A 213 3.95 6.01 17.47
N GLN A 214 3.70 7.01 18.31
CA GLN A 214 4.51 8.23 18.37
C GLN A 214 5.98 7.90 18.68
N GLU A 215 6.23 7.10 19.71
CA GLU A 215 7.58 6.68 20.08
C GLU A 215 8.30 5.94 18.95
N GLN A 216 7.62 4.99 18.30
CA GLN A 216 8.20 4.20 17.21
C GLN A 216 8.50 5.06 15.97
N LEU A 217 7.59 5.96 15.61
CA LEU A 217 7.81 6.85 14.46
C LEU A 217 8.89 7.90 14.74
N MET A 218 9.04 8.38 15.98
CA MET A 218 10.16 9.26 16.36
C MET A 218 11.49 8.53 16.31
N LYS A 219 11.57 7.26 16.75
CA LYS A 219 12.78 6.43 16.59
C LYS A 219 13.17 6.29 15.11
N LEU A 220 12.19 6.04 14.23
CA LEU A 220 12.42 5.96 12.78
C LEU A 220 12.84 7.31 12.19
N ALA A 221 12.22 8.41 12.59
CA ALA A 221 12.60 9.74 12.15
C ALA A 221 14.07 10.05 12.49
N LEU A 222 14.49 9.76 13.72
CA LEU A 222 15.90 9.88 14.15
C LEU A 222 16.83 8.95 13.35
N TYR A 223 16.40 7.72 13.09
CA TYR A 223 17.15 6.79 12.25
C TYR A 223 17.42 7.39 10.86
N TYR A 224 16.40 7.91 10.18
CA TYR A 224 16.55 8.49 8.84
C TYR A 224 17.36 9.80 8.84
N LEU A 225 17.31 10.59 9.90
CA LEU A 225 18.19 11.77 10.04
C LEU A 225 19.66 11.38 10.16
N ASN A 226 19.96 10.22 10.77
CA ASN A 226 21.31 9.69 10.88
C ASN A 226 21.75 8.82 9.69
N HIS A 227 20.83 8.45 8.80
CA HIS A 227 21.10 7.64 7.60
C HIS A 227 20.53 8.32 6.35
N PRO A 228 21.14 9.44 5.91
CA PRO A 228 20.57 10.31 4.88
C PRO A 228 20.45 9.64 3.51
N ASP A 229 21.22 8.59 3.24
CA ASP A 229 21.18 7.82 2.00
C ASP A 229 19.98 6.85 1.92
N ILE A 230 19.33 6.59 3.04
CA ILE A 230 18.16 5.68 3.09
C ILE A 230 16.89 6.49 2.84
N GLN A 231 16.08 6.02 1.89
CA GLN A 231 14.77 6.61 1.63
C GLN A 231 13.80 6.28 2.79
N PRO A 232 13.17 7.28 3.43
CA PRO A 232 12.17 7.01 4.46
C PRO A 232 10.99 6.17 3.94
N ILE A 233 10.45 5.30 4.79
CA ILE A 233 9.22 4.54 4.48
C ILE A 233 8.05 5.47 4.21
N ASP A 234 7.07 4.99 3.47
CA ASP A 234 5.89 5.74 3.05
C ASP A 234 5.03 6.28 4.21
N VAL A 235 5.12 5.65 5.40
CA VAL A 235 4.47 6.15 6.63
C VAL A 235 5.02 7.51 7.06
N LEU A 236 6.33 7.77 6.91
CA LEU A 236 6.99 9.04 7.25
C LEU A 236 7.26 9.92 6.04
N ASN A 237 7.27 9.35 4.83
CA ASN A 237 7.47 10.10 3.59
C ASN A 237 6.17 10.79 3.15
N ILE A 238 5.76 11.79 3.92
CA ILE A 238 4.56 12.57 3.67
C ILE A 238 4.81 13.61 2.58
N LYS A 239 3.89 13.70 1.62
CA LYS A 239 3.95 14.70 0.55
C LYS A 239 3.47 16.08 1.03
N PHE A 240 4.26 16.76 1.86
CA PHE A 240 3.91 18.07 2.42
C PHE A 240 3.68 19.14 1.36
N LEU A 241 4.34 19.04 0.22
CA LEU A 241 4.09 19.87 -0.95
C LEU A 241 2.59 19.83 -1.36
N THR A 242 1.96 18.65 -1.30
CA THR A 242 0.52 18.48 -1.61
C THR A 242 -0.36 19.18 -0.58
N VAL A 243 0.03 19.13 0.71
CA VAL A 243 -0.66 19.86 1.78
C VAL A 243 -0.56 21.37 1.55
N ALA A 244 0.65 21.87 1.20
CA ALA A 244 0.87 23.31 0.96
C ALA A 244 0.12 23.84 -0.25
N ALA A 245 -0.05 23.03 -1.28
CA ALA A 245 -0.76 23.42 -2.49
C ALA A 245 -2.29 23.57 -2.24
N GLY A 246 -2.79 23.14 -1.08
CA GLY A 246 -4.24 23.02 -0.86
C GLY A 246 -4.90 22.05 -1.86
N MET A 247 -4.08 21.34 -2.60
CA MET A 247 -4.40 20.37 -3.63
C MET A 247 -4.51 18.99 -3.00
N GLY A 248 -5.46 18.79 -2.35
CA GLY A 248 -6.35 17.71 -2.29
C GLY A 248 -7.65 18.37 -2.58
N SER A 249 -7.84 18.72 -3.76
CA SER A 249 -9.20 18.76 -4.19
C SER A 249 -9.76 17.42 -3.80
N LEU A 250 -10.96 17.38 -3.35
CA LEU A 250 -11.86 16.22 -3.26
C LEU A 250 -11.75 15.25 -4.47
N HIS A 251 -10.79 15.46 -5.36
CA HIS A 251 -10.63 14.81 -6.65
C HIS A 251 -9.49 13.81 -6.72
N ASP A 252 -8.48 13.90 -5.85
CA ASP A 252 -7.30 13.03 -5.92
C ASP A 252 -7.34 11.96 -4.83
N LYS A 253 -7.94 10.82 -5.14
CA LYS A 253 -7.81 9.64 -4.29
C LYS A 253 -6.36 9.16 -4.28
N LEU A 254 -5.85 8.85 -3.08
CA LEU A 254 -4.58 8.13 -2.94
C LEU A 254 -4.70 6.66 -3.42
N CYS A 255 -5.92 6.14 -3.48
CA CYS A 255 -6.24 4.76 -3.82
C CYS A 255 -6.85 4.68 -5.23
N GLY A 256 -6.37 3.70 -6.03
CA GLY A 256 -6.85 3.47 -7.39
C GLY A 256 -8.20 2.76 -7.52
N ALA A 257 -8.81 2.35 -6.40
CA ALA A 257 -10.05 1.57 -6.43
C ALA A 257 -11.16 2.26 -7.24
N GLY A 258 -11.77 1.53 -8.16
CA GLY A 258 -12.88 2.01 -8.97
C GLY A 258 -12.51 3.05 -10.06
N THR A 259 -11.27 3.54 -10.09
CA THR A 259 -10.78 4.45 -11.13
C THR A 259 -9.67 3.81 -11.94
N ILE A 260 -8.42 3.88 -11.51
CA ILE A 260 -7.31 3.26 -12.22
C ILE A 260 -7.19 1.75 -11.98
N MET A 261 -7.84 1.22 -10.95
CA MET A 261 -7.85 -0.21 -10.61
C MET A 261 -9.24 -0.83 -10.82
N ARG A 262 -9.25 -2.06 -11.31
CA ARG A 262 -10.42 -2.96 -11.33
C ARG A 262 -9.95 -4.35 -10.89
N CYS A 263 -10.83 -5.09 -10.21
CA CYS A 263 -10.56 -6.45 -9.77
C CYS A 263 -11.56 -7.43 -10.38
N TRP A 264 -11.05 -8.40 -11.12
CA TRP A 264 -11.83 -9.50 -11.67
C TRP A 264 -11.79 -10.70 -10.73
N THR A 265 -12.94 -11.25 -10.42
CA THR A 265 -13.12 -12.35 -9.49
C THR A 265 -13.29 -13.68 -10.23
N PRO A 266 -13.07 -14.85 -9.58
CA PRO A 266 -13.23 -16.15 -10.22
C PRO A 266 -14.63 -16.43 -10.79
N ASP A 267 -15.66 -15.77 -10.27
CA ASP A 267 -17.06 -15.86 -10.74
C ASP A 267 -17.41 -14.82 -11.82
N GLY A 268 -16.41 -14.08 -12.33
CA GLY A 268 -16.56 -13.15 -13.45
C GLY A 268 -17.06 -11.74 -13.10
N GLN A 269 -17.16 -11.40 -11.81
CA GLN A 269 -17.51 -10.04 -11.42
C GLN A 269 -16.33 -9.09 -11.63
N CYS A 270 -16.63 -7.84 -11.99
CA CYS A 270 -15.65 -6.75 -12.07
C CYS A 270 -15.88 -5.77 -10.92
N LEU A 271 -15.05 -5.83 -9.91
CA LEU A 271 -15.17 -5.05 -8.67
C LEU A 271 -14.23 -3.83 -8.68
N PRO A 272 -14.52 -2.79 -7.88
CA PRO A 272 -13.64 -1.61 -7.75
C PRO A 272 -12.22 -1.96 -7.25
N CYS A 273 -12.08 -2.91 -6.33
CA CYS A 273 -10.82 -3.51 -5.87
C CYS A 273 -11.10 -4.86 -5.20
N HIS A 274 -10.04 -5.60 -4.89
CA HIS A 274 -10.14 -6.93 -4.26
C HIS A 274 -10.85 -6.93 -2.90
N LEU A 275 -10.78 -5.86 -2.11
CA LEU A 275 -11.48 -5.76 -0.82
C LEU A 275 -13.01 -5.84 -0.91
N PHE A 276 -13.59 -5.55 -2.08
CA PHE A 276 -15.03 -5.68 -2.26
C PHE A 276 -15.48 -7.13 -2.55
N TYR A 277 -14.53 -8.08 -2.71
CA TYR A 277 -14.88 -9.45 -3.05
C TYR A 277 -15.66 -10.17 -1.96
N GLU A 278 -15.18 -10.12 -0.70
CA GLU A 278 -15.89 -10.75 0.41
C GLU A 278 -17.29 -10.17 0.62
N VAL A 279 -17.40 -8.84 0.55
CA VAL A 279 -18.70 -8.16 0.71
C VAL A 279 -19.68 -8.55 -0.40
N SER A 280 -19.18 -8.64 -1.64
CA SER A 280 -19.98 -9.09 -2.78
C SER A 280 -20.45 -10.53 -2.60
N LYS A 281 -19.57 -11.41 -2.13
CA LYS A 281 -19.83 -12.83 -1.98
C LYS A 281 -20.74 -13.16 -0.79
N GLU A 282 -20.44 -12.61 0.40
CA GLU A 282 -21.17 -12.93 1.63
C GLU A 282 -22.51 -12.22 1.73
N LYS A 283 -22.56 -10.95 1.37
CA LYS A 283 -23.74 -10.10 1.56
C LYS A 283 -24.56 -9.93 0.28
N GLY A 284 -24.10 -10.49 -0.86
CA GLY A 284 -24.77 -10.32 -2.15
C GLY A 284 -24.86 -8.85 -2.59
N ILE A 285 -24.01 -7.97 -2.02
CA ILE A 285 -24.07 -6.56 -2.30
C ILE A 285 -23.46 -6.29 -3.68
N LYS A 286 -24.29 -5.79 -4.60
CA LYS A 286 -23.81 -5.32 -5.90
C LYS A 286 -22.99 -4.06 -5.71
N THR A 287 -21.74 -4.11 -6.13
CA THR A 287 -20.80 -2.97 -6.02
C THR A 287 -20.85 -2.04 -7.22
N ASP A 288 -21.66 -2.36 -8.24
CA ASP A 288 -21.82 -1.59 -9.48
C ASP A 288 -22.34 -0.17 -9.24
N ASN A 289 -23.08 0.03 -8.13
CA ASN A 289 -23.64 1.33 -7.76
C ASN A 289 -22.71 2.16 -6.85
N ILE A 290 -21.53 1.66 -6.53
CA ILE A 290 -20.58 2.38 -5.68
C ILE A 290 -19.78 3.34 -6.55
N ASP A 291 -20.15 4.62 -6.51
CA ASP A 291 -19.41 5.67 -7.21
C ASP A 291 -18.15 6.05 -6.43
N LEU A 292 -17.01 5.59 -6.95
CA LEU A 292 -15.68 5.91 -6.44
C LEU A 292 -14.98 7.01 -7.28
N SER A 293 -15.65 7.56 -8.26
CA SER A 293 -15.14 8.63 -9.14
C SER A 293 -15.59 10.02 -8.70
N SER A 294 -16.75 10.12 -8.03
CA SER A 294 -17.32 11.39 -7.61
C SER A 294 -16.77 11.87 -6.27
N PRO A 295 -16.10 13.02 -6.22
CA PRO A 295 -15.47 13.55 -5.01
C PRO A 295 -16.43 13.74 -3.83
N CYS A 296 -17.67 14.14 -4.11
CA CYS A 296 -18.67 14.43 -3.08
C CYS A 296 -19.08 13.20 -2.26
N HIS A 297 -18.81 11.99 -2.76
CA HIS A 297 -19.11 10.73 -2.08
C HIS A 297 -17.90 10.10 -1.38
N LEU A 298 -16.73 10.75 -1.43
CA LEU A 298 -15.49 10.17 -0.93
C LEU A 298 -15.05 10.72 0.42
N SER A 299 -15.58 11.87 0.85
CA SER A 299 -15.17 12.54 2.09
C SER A 299 -16.18 12.34 3.21
N ASP A 300 -15.67 11.95 4.38
CA ASP A 300 -16.44 11.98 5.63
C ASP A 300 -16.75 13.43 6.03
N THR A 301 -17.93 13.67 6.59
CA THR A 301 -18.30 15.02 7.09
C THR A 301 -17.32 15.56 8.13
N ARG A 302 -16.67 14.66 8.90
CA ARG A 302 -15.62 14.99 9.88
C ARG A 302 -14.32 15.46 9.24
N CYS A 303 -14.11 15.19 7.95
CA CYS A 303 -12.92 15.62 7.21
C CYS A 303 -13.06 17.02 6.63
N LYS A 304 -14.25 17.66 6.75
CA LYS A 304 -14.47 19.01 6.25
C LYS A 304 -13.50 20.02 6.91
N GLY A 305 -12.64 20.61 6.08
CA GLY A 305 -11.61 21.55 6.54
C GLY A 305 -10.33 20.88 7.06
N CYS A 306 -10.23 19.56 7.01
CA CYS A 306 -9.00 18.85 7.37
C CYS A 306 -7.94 19.01 6.26
N ILE A 307 -6.85 19.72 6.55
CA ILE A 307 -5.78 19.94 5.58
C ILE A 307 -4.96 18.66 5.28
N LEU A 308 -5.11 17.60 6.10
CA LEU A 308 -4.44 16.32 5.93
C LEU A 308 -5.18 15.39 4.96
N GLU A 309 -6.39 15.73 4.52
CA GLU A 309 -7.20 14.88 3.64
C GLU A 309 -6.42 14.45 2.37
N PRO A 310 -5.65 15.33 1.70
CA PRO A 310 -4.86 14.98 0.52
C PRO A 310 -3.81 13.90 0.73
N VAL A 311 -3.33 13.73 1.95
CA VAL A 311 -2.29 12.77 2.34
C VAL A 311 -2.81 11.66 3.26
N CYS A 312 -4.13 11.61 3.48
CA CYS A 312 -4.77 10.61 4.32
C CYS A 312 -4.97 9.28 3.57
N PRO A 313 -4.34 8.18 4.03
CA PRO A 313 -4.38 6.89 3.34
C PRO A 313 -5.66 6.11 3.67
N THR A 314 -6.82 6.70 3.38
CA THR A 314 -8.08 6.01 3.63
C THR A 314 -8.27 4.80 2.73
N CYS A 315 -8.88 3.74 3.26
CA CYS A 315 -9.25 2.55 2.51
C CYS A 315 -10.78 2.52 2.28
N TYR A 316 -11.22 2.83 1.05
CA TYR A 316 -12.66 2.88 0.71
C TYR A 316 -13.33 1.51 0.83
N GLY A 317 -12.64 0.42 0.45
CA GLY A 317 -13.14 -0.94 0.64
C GLY A 317 -13.27 -1.30 2.11
N GLY A 318 -12.26 -1.01 2.93
CA GLY A 318 -12.30 -1.22 4.38
C GLY A 318 -13.41 -0.41 5.06
N ASN A 319 -13.59 0.85 4.69
CA ASN A 319 -14.69 1.68 5.17
C ASN A 319 -16.05 1.04 4.85
N PHE A 320 -16.21 0.56 3.61
CA PHE A 320 -17.45 -0.07 3.17
C PHE A 320 -17.74 -1.38 3.92
N ILE A 321 -16.71 -2.22 4.12
CA ILE A 321 -16.83 -3.47 4.89
C ILE A 321 -17.29 -3.17 6.32
N THR A 322 -16.69 -2.18 6.96
CA THR A 322 -16.92 -1.86 8.38
C THR A 322 -18.23 -1.10 8.60
N TYR A 323 -18.55 -0.15 7.73
CA TYR A 323 -19.62 0.82 7.96
C TYR A 323 -20.75 0.78 6.93
N GLY A 324 -20.62 0.02 5.84
CA GLY A 324 -21.56 0.08 4.70
C GLY A 324 -21.48 1.37 3.89
N ASP A 325 -20.46 2.19 4.12
CA ASP A 325 -20.28 3.52 3.53
C ASP A 325 -18.80 3.76 3.20
N ILE A 326 -18.51 4.00 1.92
CA ILE A 326 -17.12 4.23 1.44
C ILE A 326 -16.50 5.50 2.00
N SER A 327 -17.31 6.51 2.31
CA SER A 327 -16.85 7.82 2.77
C SER A 327 -16.47 7.85 4.25
N LYS A 328 -17.10 7.00 5.05
CA LYS A 328 -16.94 7.00 6.50
C LYS A 328 -15.53 6.60 6.91
N ARG A 329 -14.84 7.50 7.60
CA ARG A 329 -13.46 7.26 8.03
C ARG A 329 -13.40 6.47 9.32
N ASP A 330 -12.51 5.48 9.35
CA ASP A 330 -12.16 4.78 10.57
C ASP A 330 -11.42 5.72 11.56
N PRO A 331 -11.85 5.80 12.84
CA PRO A 331 -11.21 6.65 13.83
C PRO A 331 -9.72 6.32 14.07
N TYR A 332 -9.34 5.04 14.05
CA TYR A 332 -7.96 4.62 14.22
C TYR A 332 -7.09 5.13 13.05
N THR A 333 -7.57 4.96 11.81
CA THR A 333 -6.88 5.49 10.62
C THR A 333 -6.70 7.01 10.70
N CYS A 334 -7.71 7.75 11.19
CA CYS A 334 -7.61 9.19 11.39
C CYS A 334 -6.52 9.54 12.41
N MET A 335 -6.50 8.88 13.56
CA MET A 335 -5.50 9.10 14.62
C MET A 335 -4.09 8.73 14.14
N ILE A 336 -3.91 7.56 13.54
CA ILE A 336 -2.65 7.11 12.95
C ILE A 336 -2.14 8.13 11.92
N THR A 337 -3.03 8.68 11.09
CA THR A 337 -2.65 9.70 10.10
C THR A 337 -2.14 10.97 10.78
N LYS A 338 -2.78 11.45 11.83
CA LYS A 338 -2.31 12.63 12.57
C LYS A 338 -0.94 12.39 13.21
N ILE A 339 -0.74 11.23 13.86
CA ILE A 339 0.53 10.89 14.51
C ILE A 339 1.66 10.79 13.48
N ARG A 340 1.42 10.08 12.35
CA ARG A 340 2.44 9.93 11.30
C ARG A 340 2.79 11.26 10.64
N THR A 341 1.81 12.14 10.42
CA THR A 341 2.07 13.46 9.82
C THR A 341 2.80 14.39 10.79
N LEU A 342 2.54 14.29 12.10
CA LEU A 342 3.31 14.99 13.12
C LEU A 342 4.78 14.55 13.09
N ALA A 343 5.06 13.26 13.20
CA ALA A 343 6.42 12.72 13.16
C ALA A 343 7.14 13.02 11.84
N GLY A 344 6.43 12.88 10.70
CA GLY A 344 6.96 13.19 9.37
C GLY A 344 7.26 14.68 9.21
N SER A 345 6.39 15.58 9.72
CA SER A 345 6.62 17.03 9.64
C SER A 345 7.84 17.45 10.46
N TRP A 346 8.03 16.86 11.64
CA TRP A 346 9.22 17.08 12.43
C TRP A 346 10.48 16.62 11.69
N MET A 347 10.49 15.38 11.19
CA MET A 347 11.63 14.80 10.45
C MET A 347 12.00 15.64 9.22
N VAL A 348 11.01 15.95 8.37
CA VAL A 348 11.24 16.72 7.14
C VAL A 348 11.67 18.15 7.48
N GLY A 349 11.15 18.76 8.54
CA GLY A 349 11.61 20.05 9.04
C GLY A 349 13.11 20.08 9.33
N GLN A 350 13.64 19.03 9.98
CA GLN A 350 15.09 18.89 10.21
C GLN A 350 15.87 18.65 8.90
N MET A 351 15.34 17.84 7.99
CA MET A 351 15.98 17.59 6.68
C MET A 351 16.08 18.84 5.82
N LEU A 352 15.15 19.78 5.93
CA LEU A 352 15.14 21.05 5.17
C LEU A 352 16.26 22.01 5.58
N GLU A 353 16.95 21.78 6.68
CA GLU A 353 18.14 22.56 7.06
C GLU A 353 19.36 22.27 6.14
N SER A 354 19.40 21.08 5.53
CA SER A 354 20.45 20.64 4.60
C SER A 354 19.89 19.61 3.61
N PRO A 355 18.95 20.01 2.73
CA PRO A 355 18.17 19.08 1.91
C PRO A 355 19.03 18.27 0.92
N GLU A 356 20.17 18.81 0.50
CA GLU A 356 21.12 18.15 -0.40
C GLU A 356 21.75 16.87 0.18
N LYS A 357 21.73 16.71 1.49
CA LYS A 357 22.27 15.52 2.17
C LYS A 357 21.33 14.32 2.09
N TYR A 358 20.03 14.55 2.00
CA TYR A 358 19.02 13.51 2.15
C TYR A 358 18.46 13.03 0.82
N ASN A 359 18.52 11.73 0.56
CA ASN A 359 17.94 11.12 -0.63
C ASN A 359 16.45 11.47 -0.82
N ALA A 360 15.73 11.77 0.25
CA ALA A 360 14.34 12.18 0.21
C ALA A 360 14.09 13.53 -0.43
N LEU A 361 15.08 14.46 -0.40
CA LEU A 361 14.92 15.87 -0.80
C LEU A 361 15.95 16.37 -1.81
N LYS A 362 17.08 15.69 -1.99
CA LYS A 362 18.23 16.19 -2.78
C LYS A 362 17.92 16.55 -4.23
N ASP A 363 16.88 15.94 -4.80
CA ASP A 363 16.49 16.17 -6.20
C ASP A 363 15.32 17.18 -6.32
N PHE A 364 14.87 17.78 -5.21
CA PHE A 364 13.82 18.79 -5.21
C PHE A 364 14.37 20.13 -5.71
N SER A 365 13.59 20.84 -6.51
CA SER A 365 13.85 22.23 -6.88
C SER A 365 13.64 23.16 -5.67
N ASP A 366 14.20 24.38 -5.75
CA ASP A 366 14.00 25.40 -4.69
C ASP A 366 12.51 25.69 -4.44
N GLU A 367 11.67 25.66 -5.49
CA GLU A 367 10.23 25.83 -5.38
C GLU A 367 9.58 24.66 -4.64
N GLU A 368 9.96 23.42 -4.94
CA GLU A 368 9.47 22.23 -4.26
C GLU A 368 9.89 22.20 -2.79
N LEU A 369 11.12 22.62 -2.48
CA LEU A 369 11.61 22.76 -1.11
C LEU A 369 10.82 23.82 -0.34
N ALA A 370 10.57 24.99 -0.92
CA ALA A 370 9.79 26.06 -0.32
C ALA A 370 8.34 25.63 -0.06
N MET A 371 7.72 24.95 -1.02
CA MET A 371 6.37 24.40 -0.87
C MET A 371 6.33 23.28 0.18
N THR A 372 7.36 22.44 0.26
CA THR A 372 7.47 21.40 1.30
C THR A 372 7.58 22.04 2.68
N ALA A 373 8.43 23.07 2.86
CA ALA A 373 8.55 23.81 4.11
C ALA A 373 7.21 24.44 4.53
N LYS A 374 6.50 25.07 3.61
CA LYS A 374 5.16 25.63 3.85
C LYS A 374 4.18 24.54 4.32
N GLY A 375 4.20 23.36 3.67
CA GLY A 375 3.34 22.23 4.04
C GLY A 375 3.65 21.67 5.42
N VAL A 376 4.91 21.61 5.80
CA VAL A 376 5.37 21.25 7.16
C VAL A 376 4.78 22.20 8.20
N ILE A 377 4.95 23.50 8.01
CA ILE A 377 4.44 24.55 8.92
C ILE A 377 2.92 24.46 9.04
N LEU A 378 2.20 24.39 7.92
CA LEU A 378 0.74 24.27 7.92
C LEU A 378 0.25 23.04 8.67
N THR A 379 0.96 21.90 8.51
CA THR A 379 0.60 20.65 9.19
C THR A 379 0.77 20.79 10.71
N GLN A 380 1.89 21.34 11.17
CA GLN A 380 2.18 21.54 12.58
C GLN A 380 1.15 22.50 13.23
N SER A 381 0.92 23.64 12.62
CA SER A 381 -0.10 24.60 13.10
C SER A 381 -1.50 23.96 13.17
N PHE A 382 -1.91 23.21 12.14
CA PHE A 382 -3.21 22.54 12.13
C PHE A 382 -3.36 21.53 13.27
N LEU A 383 -2.32 20.75 13.55
CA LEU A 383 -2.35 19.76 14.63
C LEU A 383 -2.36 20.42 16.02
N GLU A 384 -1.73 21.59 16.18
CA GLU A 384 -1.81 22.39 17.40
C GLU A 384 -3.19 23.01 17.58
N ASP A 385 -3.72 23.69 16.55
CA ASP A 385 -5.00 24.41 16.59
C ASP A 385 -6.20 23.48 16.84
N THR A 386 -6.13 22.24 16.34
CA THR A 386 -7.19 21.24 16.54
C THR A 386 -7.18 20.59 17.92
N GLY A 387 -6.27 20.97 18.80
CA GLY A 387 -6.12 20.36 20.13
C GLY A 387 -5.57 18.95 20.13
N PHE A 388 -5.12 18.46 18.95
CA PHE A 388 -4.57 17.11 18.79
C PHE A 388 -3.37 16.85 19.73
N MET A 389 -2.52 17.86 19.94
CA MET A 389 -1.36 17.74 20.83
C MET A 389 -1.76 17.49 22.29
N LYS A 390 -2.89 18.05 22.75
CA LYS A 390 -3.46 17.79 24.08
C LYS A 390 -4.05 16.38 24.14
N GLU A 391 -4.82 15.99 23.12
CA GLU A 391 -5.38 14.64 23.01
C GLU A 391 -4.28 13.57 23.05
N LEU A 392 -3.14 13.83 22.39
CA LEU A 392 -2.00 12.90 22.35
C LEU A 392 -1.31 12.77 23.71
N ARG A 393 -1.29 13.83 24.54
CA ARG A 393 -0.67 13.84 25.87
C ARG A 393 -1.63 13.45 26.99
N HIS A 394 -2.87 13.09 26.68
CA HIS A 394 -3.94 12.80 27.64
C HIS A 394 -4.24 13.98 28.59
N GLU A 395 -4.09 15.23 28.11
CA GLU A 395 -4.36 16.48 28.86
C GLU A 395 -5.81 16.96 28.72
#